data_e2c7d2faebd8d283696800a2a3805928
#
_entry.id   e2c7d2faebd8d283696800a2a3805928
#
_cell.length_a   1.000
_cell.length_b   1.000
_cell.length_c   1.000
_cell.angle_alpha   90.00
_cell.angle_beta   90.00
_cell.angle_gamma   90.00
#
_symmetry.space_group_name_H-M   'P 1'
#
loop_
_entity.id
_entity.type
_entity.pdbx_description
1 polymer ?
#
loop_
_entity_poly.entity_id
_entity_poly.type
_entity_poly.pdbx_seq_one_letter_code
_entity_poly.pdbx_strand_id
1 'polypeptide(L)'
;MRFLKVTFLTLIILSCAPIRVNYDYNKTTNFSTYKTYQYYADMKTGLIDLDTERLLNAIDAKLKVKGLNVSEDPDFFIDIKSAEYQAPQRQTVGIGIGGSGRNVGGGISIGLPLGQANINRQITIDFVDENKKQPFWQAISE
;
A
#
# COMPACT_ATOMS: atom_id res chain seq x y z
N MET A 1 -34.14 -16.82 19.06
CA MET A 1 -33.30 -15.67 19.46
C MET A 1 -31.80 -15.96 19.56
N ARG A 2 -31.36 -17.16 19.97
CA ARG A 2 -29.91 -17.51 20.05
C ARG A 2 -29.25 -17.57 18.65
N PHE A 3 -29.89 -18.14 17.65
CA PHE A 3 -29.38 -18.23 16.28
C PHE A 3 -29.22 -16.84 15.62
N LEU A 4 -30.14 -15.91 15.88
CA LEU A 4 -30.05 -14.55 15.33
C LEU A 4 -28.81 -13.79 15.86
N LYS A 5 -28.47 -13.99 17.14
CA LYS A 5 -27.28 -13.37 17.75
C LYS A 5 -25.97 -13.96 17.19
N VAL A 6 -25.95 -15.27 16.92
CA VAL A 6 -24.77 -15.93 16.32
C VAL A 6 -24.57 -15.48 14.87
N THR A 7 -25.65 -15.39 14.10
CA THR A 7 -25.60 -14.92 12.70
C THR A 7 -25.12 -13.46 12.63
N PHE A 8 -25.58 -12.59 13.54
CA PHE A 8 -25.15 -11.20 13.60
C PHE A 8 -23.65 -11.09 13.99
N LEU A 9 -23.17 -11.92 14.90
CA LEU A 9 -21.76 -11.95 15.31
C LEU A 9 -20.84 -12.42 14.17
N THR A 10 -21.31 -13.36 13.35
CA THR A 10 -20.52 -13.88 12.21
C THR A 10 -20.37 -12.83 11.09
N LEU A 11 -21.36 -11.95 10.90
CA LEU A 11 -21.29 -10.88 9.88
C LEU A 11 -20.24 -9.82 10.21
N ILE A 12 -19.91 -9.60 11.48
CA ILE A 12 -18.95 -8.56 11.91
C ILE A 12 -17.49 -8.97 11.59
N ILE A 13 -17.21 -10.27 11.44
CA ILE A 13 -15.84 -10.80 11.24
C ILE A 13 -15.37 -10.66 9.77
N LEU A 14 -16.26 -10.36 8.82
CA LEU A 14 -15.97 -10.28 7.38
C LEU A 14 -15.53 -8.89 6.87
N SER A 15 -15.36 -7.91 7.76
CA SER A 15 -15.07 -6.52 7.37
C SER A 15 -13.57 -6.16 7.37
N CYS A 16 -12.70 -7.07 6.95
CA CYS A 16 -11.28 -6.74 6.79
C CYS A 16 -11.00 -6.39 5.32
N ALA A 17 -10.68 -5.13 5.03
CA ALA A 17 -10.21 -4.74 3.71
C ALA A 17 -8.76 -5.23 3.54
N PRO A 18 -8.47 -6.10 2.57
CA PRO A 18 -7.12 -6.60 2.37
C PRO A 18 -6.21 -5.50 1.81
N ILE A 19 -5.05 -5.28 2.44
CA ILE A 19 -3.97 -4.48 1.87
C ILE A 19 -3.44 -5.23 0.65
N ARG A 20 -3.30 -4.53 -0.49
CA ARG A 20 -2.73 -5.11 -1.70
C ARG A 20 -1.23 -4.89 -1.69
N VAL A 21 -0.47 -5.96 -1.85
CA VAL A 21 0.98 -5.91 -1.98
C VAL A 21 1.37 -6.57 -3.29
N ASN A 22 2.01 -5.82 -4.15
CA ASN A 22 2.63 -6.30 -5.37
C ASN A 22 4.15 -6.32 -5.17
N TYR A 23 4.81 -7.35 -5.64
CA TYR A 23 6.28 -7.44 -5.58
C TYR A 23 6.84 -7.97 -6.89
N ASP A 24 8.04 -7.52 -7.22
CA ASP A 24 8.82 -8.00 -8.36
C ASP A 24 10.28 -8.16 -7.97
N TYR A 25 11.00 -9.00 -8.68
CA TYR A 25 12.42 -9.25 -8.43
C TYR A 25 13.14 -9.70 -9.70
N ASN A 26 14.45 -9.44 -9.73
CA ASN A 26 15.28 -9.91 -10.81
C ASN A 26 15.46 -11.44 -10.73
N LYS A 27 14.93 -12.15 -11.73
CA LYS A 27 14.90 -13.63 -11.79
C LYS A 27 16.28 -14.29 -11.81
N THR A 28 17.33 -13.54 -12.14
CA THR A 28 18.71 -14.04 -12.15
C THR A 28 19.42 -13.85 -10.81
N THR A 29 18.76 -13.23 -9.82
CA THR A 29 19.33 -12.96 -8.50
C THR A 29 19.42 -14.23 -7.67
N ASN A 30 20.61 -14.50 -7.15
CA ASN A 30 20.81 -15.53 -6.14
C ASN A 30 20.63 -14.93 -4.75
N PHE A 31 19.44 -15.06 -4.18
CA PHE A 31 19.11 -14.51 -2.87
C PHE A 31 19.91 -15.13 -1.71
N SER A 32 20.48 -16.31 -1.88
CA SER A 32 21.25 -16.98 -0.82
C SER A 32 22.60 -16.31 -0.52
N THR A 33 23.07 -15.45 -1.42
CA THR A 33 24.32 -14.69 -1.24
C THR A 33 24.18 -13.53 -0.28
N TYR A 34 22.95 -13.00 -0.09
CA TYR A 34 22.69 -11.88 0.80
C TYR A 34 22.51 -12.38 2.24
N LYS A 35 23.27 -11.81 3.17
CA LYS A 35 23.24 -12.13 4.61
C LYS A 35 23.06 -10.89 5.47
N THR A 36 23.49 -9.74 4.94
CA THR A 36 23.51 -8.49 5.69
C THR A 36 22.85 -7.37 4.89
N TYR A 37 22.25 -6.42 5.61
CA TYR A 37 21.63 -5.25 5.03
C TYR A 37 21.82 -4.02 5.88
N GLN A 38 21.57 -2.85 5.29
CA GLN A 38 21.49 -1.56 5.96
C GLN A 38 20.42 -0.71 5.27
N TYR A 39 19.93 0.30 5.95
CA TYR A 39 19.09 1.33 5.35
C TYR A 39 19.97 2.45 4.79
N TYR A 40 19.52 3.11 3.72
CA TYR A 40 20.21 4.30 3.24
C TYR A 40 20.19 5.39 4.31
N ALA A 41 21.35 6.03 4.57
CA ALA A 41 21.48 7.06 5.60
C ALA A 41 20.65 8.33 5.30
N ASP A 42 20.44 8.63 4.02
CA ASP A 42 19.66 9.76 3.53
C ASP A 42 18.22 9.39 3.12
N MET A 43 17.77 8.20 3.53
CA MET A 43 16.44 7.69 3.22
C MET A 43 15.34 8.64 3.72
N LYS A 44 14.46 9.06 2.80
CA LYS A 44 13.29 9.88 3.10
C LYS A 44 12.02 9.06 2.86
N THR A 45 11.51 8.46 3.90
CA THR A 45 10.32 7.59 3.81
C THR A 45 9.05 8.35 3.42
N GLY A 46 8.98 9.66 3.68
CA GLY A 46 7.75 10.43 3.52
C GLY A 46 6.66 10.12 4.56
N LEU A 47 6.99 9.28 5.54
CA LEU A 47 6.15 8.98 6.71
C LEU A 47 6.53 9.89 7.88
N ILE A 48 5.64 10.02 8.87
CA ILE A 48 6.01 10.63 10.15
C ILE A 48 6.99 9.71 10.90
N ASP A 49 7.81 10.29 11.77
CA ASP A 49 8.91 9.59 12.43
C ASP A 49 8.46 8.30 13.16
N LEU A 50 7.35 8.36 13.88
CA LEU A 50 6.82 7.22 14.62
C LEU A 50 6.35 6.07 13.71
N ASP A 51 5.78 6.38 12.56
CA ASP A 51 5.38 5.35 11.59
C ASP A 51 6.58 4.80 10.83
N THR A 52 7.58 5.63 10.57
CA THR A 52 8.87 5.20 10.03
C THR A 52 9.52 4.18 10.97
N GLU A 53 9.65 4.50 12.26
CA GLU A 53 10.23 3.58 13.25
C GLU A 53 9.48 2.26 13.34
N ARG A 54 8.15 2.29 13.36
CA ARG A 54 7.31 1.07 13.37
C ARG A 54 7.53 0.22 12.12
N LEU A 55 7.64 0.85 10.96
CA LEU A 55 7.86 0.16 9.70
C LEU A 55 9.25 -0.50 9.68
N LEU A 56 10.30 0.22 10.07
CA LEU A 56 11.66 -0.32 10.14
C LEU A 56 11.74 -1.50 11.11
N ASN A 57 11.18 -1.36 12.32
CA ASN A 57 11.14 -2.44 13.31
C ASN A 57 10.39 -3.68 12.79
N ALA A 58 9.31 -3.50 12.03
CA ALA A 58 8.58 -4.61 11.44
C ALA A 58 9.38 -5.32 10.33
N ILE A 59 10.11 -4.55 9.50
CA ILE A 59 10.99 -5.10 8.47
C ILE A 59 12.14 -5.86 9.11
N ASP A 60 12.82 -5.27 10.09
CA ASP A 60 13.93 -5.90 10.82
C ASP A 60 13.52 -7.24 11.45
N ALA A 61 12.36 -7.26 12.11
CA ALA A 61 11.84 -8.49 12.70
C ALA A 61 11.61 -9.58 11.63
N LYS A 62 11.12 -9.23 10.44
CA LYS A 62 10.89 -10.18 9.34
C LYS A 62 12.17 -10.64 8.69
N LEU A 63 13.13 -9.75 8.46
CA LEU A 63 14.43 -10.07 7.85
C LEU A 63 15.26 -10.94 8.79
N LYS A 64 15.23 -10.66 10.09
CA LYS A 64 15.89 -11.49 11.12
C LYS A 64 15.39 -12.93 11.12
N VAL A 65 14.08 -13.14 10.99
CA VAL A 65 13.50 -14.50 10.88
C VAL A 65 14.00 -15.22 9.61
N LYS A 66 14.33 -14.48 8.56
CA LYS A 66 14.92 -15.00 7.32
C LYS A 66 16.44 -15.18 7.39
N GLY A 67 17.07 -14.86 8.52
CA GLY A 67 18.52 -15.01 8.72
C GLY A 67 19.35 -13.84 8.19
N LEU A 68 18.71 -12.71 7.90
CA LEU A 68 19.38 -11.47 7.49
C LEU A 68 19.63 -10.58 8.71
N ASN A 69 20.80 -9.94 8.77
CA ASN A 69 21.21 -9.10 9.89
C ASN A 69 21.62 -7.70 9.41
N VAL A 70 21.43 -6.71 10.26
CA VAL A 70 21.93 -5.35 10.04
C VAL A 70 23.46 -5.34 10.14
N SER A 71 24.14 -4.63 9.24
CA SER A 71 25.61 -4.52 9.22
C SER A 71 26.04 -3.13 8.73
N GLU A 72 27.21 -2.66 9.21
CA GLU A 72 27.87 -1.46 8.67
C GLU A 72 28.47 -1.72 7.28
N ASP A 73 28.80 -2.98 6.97
CA ASP A 73 29.24 -3.45 5.64
C ASP A 73 28.18 -4.41 5.08
N PRO A 74 27.10 -3.86 4.47
CA PRO A 74 25.96 -4.65 4.04
C PRO A 74 26.13 -5.24 2.64
N ASP A 75 25.51 -6.39 2.37
CA ASP A 75 25.40 -6.95 1.04
C ASP A 75 24.40 -6.15 0.16
N PHE A 76 23.41 -5.51 0.80
CA PHE A 76 22.43 -4.68 0.10
C PHE A 76 21.87 -3.58 1.00
N PHE A 77 21.37 -2.52 0.36
CA PHE A 77 20.65 -1.44 1.02
C PHE A 77 19.14 -1.56 0.82
N ILE A 78 18.41 -1.05 1.82
CA ILE A 78 16.96 -0.91 1.76
C ILE A 78 16.63 0.58 1.61
N ASP A 79 15.82 0.90 0.59
CA ASP A 79 15.21 2.21 0.38
C ASP A 79 13.70 2.11 0.54
N ILE A 80 13.11 3.07 1.26
CA ILE A 80 11.67 3.10 1.50
C ILE A 80 11.15 4.49 1.15
N LYS A 81 10.10 4.51 0.35
CA LYS A 81 9.42 5.75 -0.07
C LYS A 81 7.92 5.59 0.10
N SER A 82 7.25 6.62 0.60
CA SER A 82 5.80 6.68 0.56
C SER A 82 5.33 7.83 -0.32
N ALA A 83 4.26 7.59 -1.04
CA ALA A 83 3.56 8.59 -1.82
C ALA A 83 2.07 8.55 -1.49
N GLU A 84 1.47 9.73 -1.30
CA GLU A 84 0.02 9.86 -1.17
C GLU A 84 -0.56 10.22 -2.53
N TYR A 85 -1.62 9.53 -2.91
CA TYR A 85 -2.35 9.84 -4.13
C TYR A 85 -3.86 9.81 -3.87
N GLN A 86 -4.58 10.65 -4.61
CA GLN A 86 -6.02 10.62 -4.58
C GLN A 86 -6.52 9.49 -5.46
N ALA A 87 -7.21 8.53 -4.85
CA ALA A 87 -7.87 7.50 -5.63
C ALA A 87 -8.97 8.15 -6.51
N PRO A 88 -9.07 7.77 -7.79
CA PRO A 88 -10.15 8.26 -8.64
C PRO A 88 -11.49 7.89 -8.02
N GLN A 89 -12.32 8.90 -7.78
CA GLN A 89 -13.67 8.70 -7.24
C GLN A 89 -14.51 7.90 -8.24
N ARG A 90 -14.80 6.66 -7.94
CA ARG A 90 -15.57 5.75 -8.80
C ARG A 90 -17.09 5.89 -8.66
N GLN A 91 -17.58 6.81 -7.82
CA GLN A 91 -19.01 6.96 -7.60
C GLN A 91 -19.46 8.41 -7.77
N THR A 92 -19.91 8.72 -8.96
CA THR A 92 -20.85 9.81 -9.22
C THR A 92 -22.26 9.24 -9.17
N VAL A 93 -22.99 9.53 -8.11
CA VAL A 93 -24.43 9.26 -8.08
C VAL A 93 -25.10 10.40 -8.85
N GLY A 94 -25.44 10.14 -10.11
CA GLY A 94 -26.25 11.06 -10.92
C GLY A 94 -27.71 11.00 -10.45
N ILE A 95 -28.19 12.00 -9.73
CA ILE A 95 -29.63 12.16 -9.52
C ILE A 95 -30.19 12.87 -10.76
N GLY A 96 -30.72 12.08 -11.70
CA GLY A 96 -31.46 12.59 -12.83
C GLY A 96 -32.89 12.92 -12.41
N ILE A 97 -33.24 14.20 -12.32
CA ILE A 97 -34.65 14.61 -12.23
C ILE A 97 -35.19 14.60 -13.65
N GLY A 98 -35.79 13.46 -14.07
CA GLY A 98 -36.50 13.33 -15.34
C GLY A 98 -37.94 13.84 -15.18
N GLY A 99 -38.22 15.03 -15.66
CA GLY A 99 -39.58 15.50 -15.84
C GLY A 99 -40.21 14.84 -17.08
N SER A 100 -41.29 14.06 -16.91
CA SER A 100 -42.08 13.51 -17.98
C SER A 100 -42.94 14.64 -18.62
N GLY A 101 -42.48 15.22 -19.69
CA GLY A 101 -43.23 16.21 -20.48
C GLY A 101 -42.88 16.05 -21.97
N ARG A 102 -43.90 16.14 -22.79
CA ARG A 102 -43.92 15.94 -24.23
C ARG A 102 -43.18 17.07 -25.00
N ASN A 103 -41.90 17.27 -24.76
CA ASN A 103 -40.97 18.01 -25.63
C ASN A 103 -39.56 17.91 -25.05
N VAL A 104 -38.59 17.71 -25.93
CA VAL A 104 -37.15 17.63 -25.73
C VAL A 104 -36.67 18.40 -24.51
N GLY A 105 -36.44 17.69 -23.42
CA GLY A 105 -35.84 18.25 -22.20
C GLY A 105 -34.42 17.76 -22.08
N GLY A 106 -33.42 18.61 -22.32
CA GLY A 106 -32.05 18.36 -21.96
C GLY A 106 -31.92 18.27 -20.44
N GLY A 107 -31.76 17.09 -19.92
CA GLY A 107 -31.48 16.87 -18.49
C GLY A 107 -30.03 17.24 -18.19
N ILE A 108 -29.79 18.26 -17.36
CA ILE A 108 -28.48 18.57 -16.82
C ILE A 108 -28.29 17.64 -15.61
N SER A 109 -27.47 16.62 -15.74
CA SER A 109 -27.03 15.81 -14.61
C SER A 109 -25.89 16.54 -13.90
N ILE A 110 -26.19 17.19 -12.79
CA ILE A 110 -25.15 17.72 -11.91
C ILE A 110 -24.70 16.56 -11.00
N GLY A 111 -23.59 15.91 -11.37
CA GLY A 111 -22.94 14.95 -10.49
C GLY A 111 -22.28 15.68 -9.33
N LEU A 112 -22.90 15.68 -8.17
CA LEU A 112 -22.25 16.13 -6.95
C LEU A 112 -21.32 15.01 -6.47
N PRO A 113 -20.02 15.25 -6.28
CA PRO A 113 -19.14 14.29 -5.65
C PRO A 113 -19.53 14.17 -4.16
N LEU A 114 -20.30 13.14 -3.83
CA LEU A 114 -20.60 12.79 -2.45
C LEU A 114 -19.50 11.88 -1.93
N GLY A 115 -18.47 12.46 -1.32
CA GLY A 115 -17.41 11.70 -0.64
C GLY A 115 -16.19 12.56 -0.42
N GLN A 116 -15.54 12.37 0.72
CA GLN A 116 -14.18 12.88 0.93
C GLN A 116 -13.24 12.18 -0.06
N ALA A 117 -12.29 12.93 -0.63
CA ALA A 117 -11.24 12.35 -1.44
C ALA A 117 -10.53 11.26 -0.61
N ASN A 118 -10.65 10.01 -1.04
CA ASN A 118 -9.92 8.93 -0.42
C ASN A 118 -8.44 9.11 -0.76
N ILE A 119 -7.68 9.56 0.22
CA ILE A 119 -6.22 9.63 0.12
C ILE A 119 -5.71 8.21 0.40
N ASN A 120 -5.18 7.59 -0.63
CA ASN A 120 -4.48 6.32 -0.51
C ASN A 120 -3.00 6.60 -0.35
N ARG A 121 -2.34 5.79 0.47
CA ARG A 121 -0.89 5.84 0.63
C ARG A 121 -0.27 4.60 0.00
N GLN A 122 0.68 4.81 -0.87
CA GLN A 122 1.50 3.77 -1.45
C GLN A 122 2.87 3.76 -0.75
N ILE A 123 3.34 2.60 -0.33
CA ILE A 123 4.67 2.42 0.23
C ILE A 123 5.45 1.53 -0.72
N THR A 124 6.59 2.02 -1.19
CA THR A 124 7.53 1.28 -2.03
C THR A 124 8.75 0.93 -1.20
N ILE A 125 9.17 -0.33 -1.25
CA ILE A 125 10.38 -0.84 -0.59
C ILE A 125 11.26 -1.44 -1.67
N ASP A 126 12.49 -0.93 -1.81
CA ASP A 126 13.49 -1.37 -2.77
C ASP A 126 14.67 -2.02 -2.05
N PHE A 127 15.12 -3.17 -2.53
CA PHE A 127 16.39 -3.78 -2.12
C PHE A 127 17.41 -3.58 -3.23
N VAL A 128 18.50 -2.89 -2.92
CA VAL A 128 19.53 -2.48 -3.87
C VAL A 128 20.86 -3.16 -3.54
N ASP A 129 21.38 -3.94 -4.47
CA ASP A 129 22.68 -4.64 -4.34
C ASP A 129 23.82 -3.62 -4.13
N GLU A 130 24.63 -3.81 -3.08
CA GLU A 130 25.72 -2.88 -2.74
C GLU A 130 26.78 -2.82 -3.83
N ASN A 131 27.14 -3.96 -4.42
CA ASN A 131 28.19 -4.05 -5.41
C ASN A 131 27.75 -3.58 -6.81
N LYS A 132 26.53 -3.97 -7.22
CA LYS A 132 26.00 -3.67 -8.54
C LYS A 132 25.29 -2.32 -8.61
N LYS A 133 24.94 -1.75 -7.45
CA LYS A 133 24.14 -0.50 -7.33
C LYS A 133 22.83 -0.56 -8.14
N GLN A 134 22.21 -1.74 -8.18
CA GLN A 134 20.98 -2.00 -8.92
C GLN A 134 19.94 -2.63 -8.01
N PRO A 135 18.67 -2.22 -8.13
CA PRO A 135 17.59 -2.88 -7.41
C PRO A 135 17.42 -4.31 -7.92
N PHE A 136 17.30 -5.25 -6.99
CA PHE A 136 17.07 -6.65 -7.31
C PHE A 136 15.75 -7.18 -6.79
N TRP A 137 15.10 -6.45 -5.89
CA TRP A 137 13.79 -6.76 -5.37
C TRP A 137 13.04 -5.47 -5.01
N GLN A 138 11.75 -5.41 -5.31
CA GLN A 138 10.88 -4.30 -4.99
C GLN A 138 9.53 -4.81 -4.52
N ALA A 139 8.92 -4.15 -3.54
CA ALA A 139 7.53 -4.33 -3.17
C ALA A 139 6.79 -2.99 -3.12
N ILE A 140 5.54 -3.02 -3.53
CA ILE A 140 4.63 -1.88 -3.50
C ILE A 140 3.37 -2.30 -2.74
N SER A 141 3.04 -1.59 -1.67
CA SER A 141 1.85 -1.77 -0.85
C SER A 141 0.88 -0.61 -1.07
N GLU A 142 -0.41 -0.91 -1.29
CA GLU A 142 -1.51 0.05 -1.46
C GLU A 142 -2.65 -0.22 -0.48
#